data_fd58911c083d45701dd0001ee137d220
#
_entry.id   fd58911c083d45701dd0001ee137d220
#
_cell.length_a   1.000
_cell.length_b   1.000
_cell.length_c   1.000
_cell.angle_alpha   90.00
_cell.angle_beta   90.00
_cell.angle_gamma   90.00
#
_symmetry.space_group_name_H-M   'P 1'
#
loop_
_entity.id
_entity.type
_entity.pdbx_description
1 polymer ?
#
loop_
_entity_poly.entity_id
_entity_poly.type
_entity_poly.pdbx_seq_one_letter_code
_entity_poly.pdbx_strand_id
1 'polypeptide(L)'
;MAPVTSLAVSLERSILYGGSWDKTIWSWNIQTGVPRSRFQGHSDFVKTVLCVQIGRQEVLISGGADGLLIVWNVSNGEKLHVLKGHGRGVLSLAVDPYPHIGKETETEGGFTLFSASSDPHIRRWSINSDVSVMAELDPDRPIHQHETSVNALHFDEDGDLWTASSDGSSKCLSRGLSWQADVELLHGDYVRDVVVDEIGGWVATVGRDEEVKVWNKGSGDLCHSYSGHYEEITGCVLLDGEVLVTAGIDCTLRRWSLKPMDIANARKEVGERQNVSLRTSEHRTEQSTLTLEEERELAELMEDE
;
A
#
# COMPACT_ATOMS: atom_id res chain seq x y z
N MET A 1 1.01 -23.21 -11.95
CA MET A 1 1.28 -22.59 -10.64
C MET A 1 0.25 -21.52 -10.39
N ALA A 2 -0.25 -21.41 -9.19
CA ALA A 2 -1.12 -20.30 -8.83
C ALA A 2 -0.28 -19.04 -8.53
N PRO A 3 -0.85 -17.84 -8.74
CA PRO A 3 -0.17 -16.58 -8.42
C PRO A 3 0.23 -16.48 -6.96
N VAL A 4 1.38 -15.86 -6.70
CA VAL A 4 1.83 -15.42 -5.37
C VAL A 4 1.33 -14.01 -5.15
N THR A 5 0.71 -13.75 -4.01
CA THR A 5 0.03 -12.48 -3.70
C THR A 5 0.78 -11.60 -2.73
N SER A 6 1.57 -12.20 -1.86
CA SER A 6 2.31 -11.50 -0.80
C SER A 6 3.56 -12.28 -0.43
N LEU A 7 4.59 -11.56 -0.04
CA LEU A 7 5.88 -12.12 0.38
C LEU A 7 6.24 -11.62 1.78
N ALA A 8 6.83 -12.50 2.59
CA ALA A 8 7.46 -12.15 3.85
C ALA A 8 8.79 -12.87 3.98
N VAL A 9 9.74 -12.23 4.64
CA VAL A 9 11.09 -12.79 4.85
C VAL A 9 11.25 -13.12 6.32
N SER A 10 11.87 -14.27 6.62
CA SER A 10 12.25 -14.62 8.00
C SER A 10 13.21 -13.58 8.58
N LEU A 11 13.22 -13.42 9.88
CA LEU A 11 14.08 -12.46 10.57
C LEU A 11 15.58 -12.71 10.30
N GLU A 12 15.97 -13.98 10.21
CA GLU A 12 17.33 -14.36 9.82
C GLU A 12 17.62 -14.17 8.33
N ARG A 13 16.65 -13.67 7.54
CA ARG A 13 16.74 -13.50 6.08
C ARG A 13 17.17 -14.75 5.31
N SER A 14 16.86 -15.92 5.83
CA SER A 14 17.20 -17.21 5.24
C SER A 14 16.03 -17.89 4.53
N ILE A 15 14.79 -17.53 4.89
CA ILE A 15 13.56 -18.12 4.38
C ILE A 15 12.66 -17.03 3.81
N LEU A 16 12.11 -17.29 2.62
CA LEU A 16 11.06 -16.49 2.00
C LEU A 16 9.73 -17.23 2.15
N TYR A 17 8.70 -16.55 2.63
CA TYR A 17 7.33 -17.03 2.68
C TYR A 17 6.50 -16.35 1.61
N GLY A 18 5.64 -17.09 0.91
CA GLY A 18 4.76 -16.55 -0.11
C GLY A 18 3.33 -17.06 0.04
N GLY A 19 2.38 -16.13 0.23
CA GLY A 19 0.95 -16.41 0.16
C GLY A 19 0.51 -16.62 -1.29
N SER A 20 -0.42 -17.55 -1.54
CA SER A 20 -0.82 -17.91 -2.89
C SER A 20 -2.34 -18.09 -3.06
N TRP A 21 -2.77 -17.95 -4.31
CA TRP A 21 -4.14 -18.27 -4.73
C TRP A 21 -4.46 -19.76 -4.63
N ASP A 22 -3.45 -20.63 -4.44
CA ASP A 22 -3.68 -22.05 -4.16
C ASP A 22 -4.16 -22.31 -2.71
N LYS A 23 -4.46 -21.24 -1.95
CA LYS A 23 -4.95 -21.26 -0.55
C LYS A 23 -3.89 -21.69 0.45
N THR A 24 -2.64 -21.69 0.06
CA THR A 24 -1.53 -22.13 0.90
C THR A 24 -0.43 -21.09 0.96
N ILE A 25 0.45 -21.24 1.93
CA ILE A 25 1.67 -20.46 2.02
C ILE A 25 2.83 -21.41 1.74
N TRP A 26 3.70 -21.00 0.86
CA TRP A 26 4.93 -21.70 0.55
C TRP A 26 6.12 -21.05 1.23
N SER A 27 7.12 -21.82 1.55
CA SER A 27 8.40 -21.31 2.00
C SER A 27 9.56 -21.84 1.16
N TRP A 28 10.55 -20.97 0.92
CA TRP A 28 11.75 -21.27 0.15
C TRP A 28 12.98 -20.80 0.90
N ASN A 29 14.08 -21.54 0.72
CA ASN A 29 15.39 -21.05 1.09
C ASN A 29 15.81 -19.94 0.11
N ILE A 30 16.13 -18.73 0.62
CA ILE A 30 16.41 -17.56 -0.21
C ILE A 30 17.67 -17.76 -1.06
N GLN A 31 18.71 -18.40 -0.52
CA GLN A 31 19.98 -18.57 -1.22
C GLN A 31 19.91 -19.62 -2.33
N THR A 32 19.17 -20.71 -2.10
CA THR A 32 19.13 -21.85 -3.02
C THR A 32 17.89 -21.90 -3.91
N GLY A 33 16.84 -21.14 -3.56
CA GLY A 33 15.53 -21.18 -4.22
C GLY A 33 14.76 -22.50 -3.98
N VAL A 34 15.27 -23.39 -3.13
CA VAL A 34 14.65 -24.69 -2.88
C VAL A 34 13.42 -24.55 -2.00
N PRO A 35 12.25 -25.11 -2.40
CA PRO A 35 11.07 -25.16 -1.53
C PRO A 35 11.34 -25.94 -0.24
N ARG A 36 10.79 -25.48 0.89
CA ARG A 36 10.96 -26.12 2.22
C ARG A 36 9.65 -26.67 2.74
N SER A 37 8.72 -25.80 3.06
CA SER A 37 7.48 -26.16 3.75
C SER A 37 6.27 -25.55 3.04
N ARG A 38 5.11 -26.14 3.28
CA ARG A 38 3.83 -25.67 2.80
C ARG A 38 2.83 -25.63 3.96
N PHE A 39 2.23 -24.46 4.20
CA PHE A 39 1.25 -24.26 5.26
C PHE A 39 -0.16 -24.32 4.64
N GLN A 40 -1.00 -25.21 5.18
CA GLN A 40 -2.34 -25.45 4.66
C GLN A 40 -3.38 -25.17 5.74
N GLY A 41 -4.40 -24.36 5.39
CA GLY A 41 -5.44 -24.09 6.37
C GLY A 41 -6.42 -23.00 6.06
N HIS A 42 -6.11 -22.07 5.14
CA HIS A 42 -7.09 -21.17 4.58
C HIS A 42 -8.05 -21.92 3.65
N SER A 43 -9.33 -21.53 3.68
CA SER A 43 -10.35 -22.09 2.78
C SER A 43 -10.44 -21.35 1.45
N ASP A 44 -9.78 -20.16 1.35
CA ASP A 44 -9.71 -19.34 0.15
C ASP A 44 -8.30 -18.74 -0.01
N PHE A 45 -8.08 -17.89 -1.03
CA PHE A 45 -6.79 -17.32 -1.39
C PHE A 45 -6.09 -16.66 -0.20
N VAL A 46 -4.81 -16.94 -0.01
CA VAL A 46 -3.97 -16.19 0.94
C VAL A 46 -3.62 -14.86 0.30
N LYS A 47 -3.99 -13.75 0.93
CA LYS A 47 -3.81 -12.40 0.41
C LYS A 47 -2.58 -11.71 0.97
N THR A 48 -2.28 -11.94 2.23
CA THR A 48 -1.16 -11.29 2.93
C THR A 48 -0.47 -12.26 3.87
N VAL A 49 0.83 -12.11 4.00
CA VAL A 49 1.67 -12.86 4.95
C VAL A 49 2.63 -11.91 5.65
N LEU A 50 2.88 -12.16 6.91
CA LEU A 50 3.76 -11.36 7.76
C LEU A 50 4.54 -12.29 8.69
N CYS A 51 5.87 -12.11 8.75
CA CYS A 51 6.73 -12.86 9.65
C CYS A 51 7.15 -11.97 10.81
N VAL A 52 6.95 -12.41 12.04
CA VAL A 52 7.20 -11.63 13.25
C VAL A 52 7.89 -12.43 14.32
N GLN A 53 8.65 -11.76 15.20
CA GLN A 53 9.22 -12.34 16.41
C GLN A 53 8.27 -12.13 17.58
N ILE A 54 7.93 -13.19 18.28
CA ILE A 54 7.19 -13.15 19.53
C ILE A 54 8.05 -13.80 20.62
N GLY A 55 8.55 -13.02 21.54
CA GLY A 55 9.50 -13.51 22.52
C GLY A 55 10.74 -14.11 21.86
N ARG A 56 10.92 -15.42 21.99
CA ARG A 56 12.03 -16.17 21.35
C ARG A 56 11.61 -16.98 20.14
N GLN A 57 10.35 -16.93 19.76
CA GLN A 57 9.77 -17.72 18.67
C GLN A 57 9.46 -16.83 17.47
N GLU A 58 9.89 -17.26 16.30
CA GLU A 58 9.41 -16.69 15.04
C GLU A 58 8.08 -17.33 14.67
N VAL A 59 7.10 -16.52 14.31
CA VAL A 59 5.78 -16.97 13.85
C VAL A 59 5.44 -16.30 12.53
N LEU A 60 4.63 -16.98 11.74
CA LEU A 60 4.08 -16.46 10.52
C LEU A 60 2.60 -16.14 10.75
N ILE A 61 2.15 -14.98 10.32
CA ILE A 61 0.75 -14.56 10.36
C ILE A 61 0.28 -14.40 8.93
N SER A 62 -0.88 -14.95 8.62
CA SER A 62 -1.47 -14.85 7.28
C SER A 62 -2.91 -14.36 7.33
N GLY A 63 -3.28 -13.56 6.33
CA GLY A 63 -4.65 -13.14 6.08
C GLY A 63 -5.16 -13.71 4.77
N GLY A 64 -6.37 -14.24 4.78
CA GLY A 64 -7.00 -14.89 3.63
C GLY A 64 -8.24 -14.17 3.12
N ALA A 65 -8.62 -14.49 1.89
CA ALA A 65 -9.89 -14.07 1.30
C ALA A 65 -11.10 -14.67 2.05
N ASP A 66 -10.88 -15.71 2.86
CA ASP A 66 -11.86 -16.31 3.78
C ASP A 66 -12.16 -15.44 5.02
N GLY A 67 -11.54 -14.27 5.15
CA GLY A 67 -11.74 -13.35 6.28
C GLY A 67 -11.04 -13.77 7.56
N LEU A 68 -10.20 -14.78 7.51
CA LEU A 68 -9.47 -15.29 8.65
C LEU A 68 -8.06 -14.77 8.71
N LEU A 69 -7.56 -14.57 9.94
CA LEU A 69 -6.14 -14.51 10.21
C LEU A 69 -5.71 -15.82 10.85
N ILE A 70 -4.62 -16.40 10.37
CA ILE A 70 -4.06 -17.64 10.93
C ILE A 70 -2.63 -17.38 11.35
N VAL A 71 -2.32 -17.78 12.57
CA VAL A 71 -0.97 -17.72 13.14
C VAL A 71 -0.37 -19.12 13.12
N TRP A 72 0.84 -19.22 12.60
CA TRP A 72 1.50 -20.50 12.34
C TRP A 72 2.82 -20.60 13.09
N ASN A 73 3.10 -21.77 13.58
CA ASN A 73 4.42 -22.12 14.02
C ASN A 73 5.29 -22.45 12.78
N VAL A 74 6.35 -21.64 12.56
CA VAL A 74 7.20 -21.80 11.38
C VAL A 74 8.04 -23.08 11.40
N SER A 75 8.29 -23.66 12.59
CA SER A 75 9.14 -24.83 12.74
C SER A 75 8.47 -26.14 12.31
N ASN A 76 7.17 -26.28 12.60
CA ASN A 76 6.41 -27.51 12.33
C ASN A 76 5.21 -27.32 11.39
N GLY A 77 4.88 -26.07 11.02
CA GLY A 77 3.76 -25.75 10.14
C GLY A 77 2.38 -25.84 10.77
N GLU A 78 2.28 -26.01 12.09
CA GLU A 78 1.00 -26.11 12.80
C GLU A 78 0.36 -24.73 12.97
N LYS A 79 -0.98 -24.73 12.98
CA LYS A 79 -1.77 -23.55 13.33
C LYS A 79 -1.77 -23.37 14.85
N LEU A 80 -1.26 -22.21 15.28
CA LEU A 80 -1.31 -21.82 16.69
C LEU A 80 -2.68 -21.20 17.01
N HIS A 81 -3.13 -20.26 16.17
CA HIS A 81 -4.40 -19.57 16.36
C HIS A 81 -5.12 -19.31 15.03
N VAL A 82 -6.44 -19.19 15.12
CA VAL A 82 -7.33 -18.74 14.04
C VAL A 82 -8.17 -17.60 14.59
N LEU A 83 -7.92 -16.38 14.10
CA LEU A 83 -8.60 -15.16 14.52
C LEU A 83 -9.74 -14.85 13.55
N LYS A 84 -10.91 -14.59 14.10
CA LYS A 84 -12.14 -14.30 13.36
C LYS A 84 -12.65 -12.92 13.79
N GLY A 85 -13.08 -12.11 12.84
CA GLY A 85 -13.61 -10.76 13.10
C GLY A 85 -13.95 -10.04 11.80
N HIS A 86 -13.10 -10.16 10.79
CA HIS A 86 -13.41 -9.61 9.48
C HIS A 86 -14.55 -10.34 8.78
N GLY A 87 -15.48 -9.57 8.22
CA GLY A 87 -16.57 -10.10 7.41
C GLY A 87 -16.20 -10.38 5.95
N ARG A 88 -15.02 -9.91 5.53
CA ARG A 88 -14.48 -10.02 4.17
C ARG A 88 -12.99 -10.36 4.19
N GLY A 89 -12.43 -10.60 3.01
CA GLY A 89 -11.03 -11.01 2.87
C GLY A 89 -10.04 -10.00 3.44
N VAL A 90 -9.09 -10.49 4.23
CA VAL A 90 -8.00 -9.71 4.82
C VAL A 90 -6.98 -9.37 3.74
N LEU A 91 -6.63 -8.10 3.59
CA LEU A 91 -5.77 -7.60 2.52
C LEU A 91 -4.37 -7.23 3.00
N SER A 92 -4.25 -6.67 4.21
CA SER A 92 -2.97 -6.18 4.74
C SER A 92 -2.85 -6.42 6.24
N LEU A 93 -1.62 -6.58 6.70
CA LEU A 93 -1.23 -6.77 8.08
C LEU A 93 -0.08 -5.84 8.42
N ALA A 94 -0.13 -5.20 9.59
CA ALA A 94 0.96 -4.38 10.11
C ALA A 94 1.11 -4.58 11.62
N VAL A 95 2.34 -4.62 12.09
CA VAL A 95 2.65 -4.68 13.53
C VAL A 95 2.91 -3.29 14.05
N ASP A 96 2.28 -2.95 15.16
CA ASP A 96 2.57 -1.73 15.89
C ASP A 96 4.05 -1.74 16.34
N PRO A 97 4.87 -0.79 15.90
CA PRO A 97 6.29 -0.74 16.24
C PRO A 97 6.54 -0.44 17.72
N TYR A 98 5.54 0.10 18.41
CA TYR A 98 5.67 0.49 19.82
C TYR A 98 4.78 -0.40 20.70
N PRO A 99 5.38 -1.26 21.55
CA PRO A 99 4.63 -2.01 22.55
C PRO A 99 3.91 -1.03 23.49
N HIS A 100 2.72 -1.38 23.93
CA HIS A 100 1.79 -0.53 24.68
C HIS A 100 2.44 0.31 25.77
N ILE A 101 2.55 1.61 25.52
CA ILE A 101 2.85 2.59 26.58
C ILE A 101 1.49 2.95 27.22
N GLY A 102 1.22 2.40 28.40
CA GLY A 102 0.21 3.00 29.29
C GLY A 102 -1.03 2.22 29.69
N LYS A 103 -1.07 0.89 29.65
CA LYS A 103 -2.09 0.12 30.39
C LYS A 103 -1.46 -1.05 31.18
N GLU A 104 -1.90 -1.22 32.43
CA GLU A 104 -1.40 -2.10 33.47
C GLU A 104 -1.59 -3.64 33.21
N THR A 105 -1.61 -4.07 31.96
CA THR A 105 -1.54 -5.48 31.60
C THR A 105 -0.25 -5.73 30.84
N GLU A 106 0.88 -5.50 31.54
CA GLU A 106 2.22 -5.87 31.09
C GLU A 106 2.37 -7.41 31.05
N THR A 107 1.95 -8.01 29.95
CA THR A 107 2.59 -9.25 29.55
C THR A 107 3.86 -8.83 28.80
N GLU A 108 5.01 -8.95 29.47
CA GLU A 108 6.32 -8.64 28.88
C GLU A 108 6.44 -9.29 27.48
N GLY A 109 6.68 -8.46 26.44
CA GLY A 109 6.99 -8.92 25.09
C GLY A 109 5.81 -9.21 24.15
N GLY A 110 4.59 -8.79 24.46
CA GLY A 110 3.48 -8.81 23.53
C GLY A 110 3.47 -7.63 22.55
N PHE A 111 2.69 -7.70 21.48
CA PHE A 111 2.51 -6.60 20.52
C PHE A 111 1.04 -6.49 20.04
N THR A 112 0.75 -5.37 19.39
CA THR A 112 -0.53 -5.18 18.68
C THR A 112 -0.35 -5.40 17.19
N LEU A 113 -1.18 -6.27 16.62
CA LEU A 113 -1.31 -6.46 15.18
C LEU A 113 -2.50 -5.66 14.68
N PHE A 114 -2.33 -4.97 13.56
CA PHE A 114 -3.40 -4.33 12.81
C PHE A 114 -3.69 -5.13 11.55
N SER A 115 -4.96 -5.25 11.22
CA SER A 115 -5.39 -5.93 10.00
C SER A 115 -6.43 -5.11 9.25
N ALA A 116 -6.24 -5.01 7.94
CA ALA A 116 -7.16 -4.37 7.02
C ALA A 116 -7.80 -5.40 6.09
N SER A 117 -8.99 -5.10 5.61
CA SER A 117 -9.75 -6.03 4.79
C SER A 117 -10.51 -5.35 3.65
N SER A 118 -11.22 -6.14 2.84
CA SER A 118 -12.13 -5.65 1.82
C SER A 118 -13.40 -5.00 2.40
N ASP A 119 -13.50 -4.87 3.72
CA ASP A 119 -14.44 -3.97 4.40
C ASP A 119 -13.71 -2.67 4.83
N PRO A 120 -14.41 -1.60 5.24
CA PRO A 120 -13.78 -0.34 5.59
C PRO A 120 -13.15 -0.32 7.00
N HIS A 121 -13.10 -1.47 7.68
CA HIS A 121 -12.67 -1.56 9.07
C HIS A 121 -11.24 -2.03 9.20
N ILE A 122 -10.47 -1.36 10.04
CA ILE A 122 -9.17 -1.83 10.51
C ILE A 122 -9.36 -2.38 11.92
N ARG A 123 -8.94 -3.64 12.13
CA ARG A 123 -9.05 -4.34 13.40
C ARG A 123 -7.71 -4.45 14.08
N ARG A 124 -7.74 -4.46 15.41
CA ARG A 124 -6.55 -4.56 16.25
C ARG A 124 -6.59 -5.83 17.08
N TRP A 125 -5.46 -6.49 17.19
CA TRP A 125 -5.33 -7.75 17.89
C TRP A 125 -4.19 -7.66 18.90
N SER A 126 -4.47 -7.96 20.17
CA SER A 126 -3.44 -8.12 21.19
C SER A 126 -2.88 -9.53 21.11
N ILE A 127 -1.57 -9.64 21.04
CA ILE A 127 -0.85 -10.90 20.96
C ILE A 127 0.17 -10.89 22.08
N ASN A 128 0.07 -11.86 23.01
CA ASN A 128 1.01 -11.95 24.13
C ASN A 128 2.31 -12.66 23.75
N SER A 129 3.31 -12.52 24.61
CA SER A 129 4.70 -12.96 24.33
C SER A 129 4.89 -14.46 24.15
N ASP A 130 3.98 -15.29 24.66
CA ASP A 130 4.04 -16.75 24.53
C ASP A 130 3.09 -17.31 23.48
N VAL A 131 2.39 -16.43 22.73
CA VAL A 131 1.41 -16.79 21.70
C VAL A 131 0.20 -17.56 22.28
N SER A 132 0.04 -17.63 23.58
CA SER A 132 -1.04 -18.42 24.24
C SER A 132 -2.38 -17.70 24.22
N VAL A 133 -2.34 -16.35 24.20
CA VAL A 133 -3.56 -15.53 24.17
C VAL A 133 -3.50 -14.55 23.02
N MET A 134 -4.54 -14.57 22.20
CA MET A 134 -4.78 -13.59 21.14
C MET A 134 -6.24 -13.17 21.20
N ALA A 135 -6.45 -11.86 21.32
CA ALA A 135 -7.78 -11.28 21.42
C ALA A 135 -7.90 -10.05 20.55
N GLU A 136 -9.06 -9.87 19.95
CA GLU A 136 -9.39 -8.62 19.27
C GLU A 136 -9.55 -7.51 20.31
N LEU A 137 -8.91 -6.37 20.07
CA LEU A 137 -9.06 -5.16 20.87
C LEU A 137 -10.25 -4.36 20.35
N ASP A 138 -11.15 -3.99 21.26
CA ASP A 138 -12.34 -3.18 20.95
C ASP A 138 -13.17 -3.74 19.78
N PRO A 139 -13.66 -4.99 19.86
CA PRO A 139 -14.35 -5.67 18.75
C PRO A 139 -15.62 -4.91 18.29
N ASP A 140 -16.26 -4.19 19.22
CA ASP A 140 -17.46 -3.38 18.94
C ASP A 140 -17.13 -2.00 18.34
N ARG A 141 -15.86 -1.62 18.31
CA ARG A 141 -15.38 -0.30 17.83
C ARG A 141 -14.11 -0.44 16.99
N PRO A 142 -14.19 -1.13 15.83
CA PRO A 142 -13.06 -1.16 14.91
C PRO A 142 -12.77 0.26 14.40
N ILE A 143 -11.54 0.50 13.97
CA ILE A 143 -11.18 1.79 13.36
C ILE A 143 -11.90 1.88 12.01
N HIS A 144 -12.65 2.97 11.81
CA HIS A 144 -13.44 3.22 10.60
C HIS A 144 -13.15 4.64 10.10
N GLN A 145 -12.20 4.78 9.21
CA GLN A 145 -11.77 6.07 8.65
C GLN A 145 -11.91 6.12 7.11
N HIS A 146 -12.25 4.99 6.49
CA HIS A 146 -12.43 4.85 5.05
C HIS A 146 -13.87 4.42 4.72
N GLU A 147 -14.32 4.77 3.52
CA GLU A 147 -15.67 4.40 3.05
C GLU A 147 -15.73 3.00 2.44
N THR A 148 -14.58 2.49 1.97
CA THR A 148 -14.48 1.20 1.28
C THR A 148 -13.30 0.37 1.81
N SER A 149 -12.85 -0.62 1.04
CA SER A 149 -11.77 -1.52 1.42
C SER A 149 -10.46 -0.79 1.71
N VAL A 150 -9.78 -1.23 2.76
CA VAL A 150 -8.42 -0.78 3.08
C VAL A 150 -7.42 -1.81 2.54
N ASN A 151 -6.61 -1.38 1.59
CA ASN A 151 -5.74 -2.27 0.82
C ASN A 151 -4.35 -2.47 1.44
N ALA A 152 -3.81 -1.41 2.05
CA ALA A 152 -2.49 -1.47 2.68
C ALA A 152 -2.45 -0.70 4.01
N LEU A 153 -1.57 -1.16 4.89
CA LEU A 153 -1.26 -0.58 6.19
C LEU A 153 0.26 -0.43 6.30
N HIS A 154 0.72 0.73 6.71
CA HIS A 154 2.14 1.01 6.95
C HIS A 154 2.31 1.88 8.19
N PHE A 155 3.11 1.44 9.16
CA PHE A 155 3.48 2.28 10.30
C PHE A 155 4.72 3.09 9.96
N ASP A 156 4.68 4.36 10.34
CA ASP A 156 5.86 5.22 10.29
C ASP A 156 6.70 5.14 11.58
N GLU A 157 7.83 5.84 11.59
CA GLU A 157 8.74 5.87 12.76
C GLU A 157 8.15 6.61 13.97
N ASP A 158 7.15 7.48 13.76
CA ASP A 158 6.42 8.15 14.84
C ASP A 158 5.35 7.23 15.46
N GLY A 159 5.06 6.10 14.83
CA GLY A 159 4.06 5.11 15.23
C GLY A 159 2.66 5.47 14.80
N ASP A 160 2.51 6.39 13.85
CA ASP A 160 1.26 6.69 13.21
C ASP A 160 1.02 5.71 12.03
N LEU A 161 -0.25 5.40 11.75
CA LEU A 161 -0.63 4.39 10.79
C LEU A 161 -1.08 5.02 9.47
N TRP A 162 -0.30 4.82 8.44
CA TRP A 162 -0.65 5.16 7.06
C TRP A 162 -1.46 4.06 6.42
N THR A 163 -2.50 4.44 5.70
CA THR A 163 -3.46 3.52 5.10
C THR A 163 -3.67 3.85 3.64
N ALA A 164 -3.90 2.84 2.82
CA ALA A 164 -4.28 3.00 1.42
C ALA A 164 -5.66 2.37 1.19
N SER A 165 -6.57 3.08 0.52
CA SER A 165 -7.94 2.62 0.34
C SER A 165 -8.43 2.71 -1.10
N SER A 166 -9.39 1.85 -1.42
CA SER A 166 -10.13 1.90 -2.68
C SER A 166 -11.16 3.03 -2.73
N ASP A 167 -11.29 3.86 -1.68
CA ASP A 167 -12.07 5.10 -1.74
C ASP A 167 -11.32 6.25 -2.44
N GLY A 168 -10.09 6.00 -2.89
CA GLY A 168 -9.26 6.98 -3.59
C GLY A 168 -8.40 7.83 -2.68
N SER A 169 -8.33 7.49 -1.40
CA SER A 169 -7.56 8.22 -0.40
C SER A 169 -6.50 7.37 0.29
N SER A 170 -5.46 8.01 0.77
CA SER A 170 -4.53 7.49 1.78
C SER A 170 -4.59 8.41 3.00
N LYS A 171 -4.61 7.85 4.20
CA LYS A 171 -4.76 8.61 5.45
C LYS A 171 -3.68 8.25 6.44
N CYS A 172 -3.20 9.27 7.16
CA CYS A 172 -2.40 9.10 8.36
C CYS A 172 -3.35 9.04 9.57
N LEU A 173 -3.39 7.91 10.25
CA LEU A 173 -4.19 7.73 11.46
C LEU A 173 -3.28 7.92 12.67
N SER A 174 -3.45 9.04 13.37
CA SER A 174 -2.57 9.38 14.47
C SER A 174 -2.90 8.58 15.73
N ARG A 175 -1.86 7.99 16.30
CA ARG A 175 -1.91 7.32 17.61
C ARG A 175 -2.38 8.29 18.71
N GLY A 176 -1.86 9.53 18.69
CA GLY A 176 -2.20 10.58 19.67
C GLY A 176 -3.67 11.00 19.62
N LEU A 177 -4.31 10.84 18.47
CA LEU A 177 -5.73 11.14 18.24
C LEU A 177 -6.61 9.88 18.30
N SER A 178 -6.15 8.80 18.93
CA SER A 178 -6.89 7.53 19.03
C SER A 178 -7.28 6.96 17.67
N TRP A 179 -6.35 7.00 16.74
CA TRP A 179 -6.47 6.48 15.37
C TRP A 179 -7.47 7.25 14.49
N GLN A 180 -7.70 8.53 14.79
CA GLN A 180 -8.41 9.42 13.87
C GLN A 180 -7.46 9.92 12.78
N ALA A 181 -8.01 10.22 11.61
CA ALA A 181 -7.25 10.77 10.50
C ALA A 181 -6.76 12.18 10.83
N ASP A 182 -5.46 12.39 10.74
CA ASP A 182 -4.78 13.67 10.91
C ASP A 182 -4.44 14.29 9.54
N VAL A 183 -3.95 13.46 8.61
CA VAL A 183 -3.64 13.86 7.23
C VAL A 183 -4.43 12.97 6.27
N GLU A 184 -4.98 13.57 5.21
CA GLU A 184 -5.65 12.87 4.12
C GLU A 184 -5.03 13.25 2.78
N LEU A 185 -4.61 12.25 2.01
CA LEU A 185 -4.04 12.37 0.68
C LEU A 185 -5.05 11.90 -0.35
N LEU A 186 -5.58 12.81 -1.15
CA LEU A 186 -6.56 12.49 -2.19
C LEU A 186 -5.86 12.06 -3.48
N HIS A 187 -5.71 10.76 -3.65
CA HIS A 187 -5.05 10.17 -4.82
C HIS A 187 -5.90 10.31 -6.09
N GLY A 188 -7.23 10.21 -5.95
CA GLY A 188 -8.18 10.38 -7.04
C GLY A 188 -8.70 9.09 -7.67
N ASP A 189 -7.98 7.98 -7.53
CA ASP A 189 -8.42 6.62 -7.89
C ASP A 189 -7.97 5.63 -6.81
N TYR A 190 -8.33 4.37 -6.93
CA TYR A 190 -8.03 3.31 -5.94
C TYR A 190 -6.56 3.28 -5.56
N VAL A 191 -6.27 3.52 -4.30
CA VAL A 191 -4.91 3.40 -3.76
C VAL A 191 -4.65 1.95 -3.36
N ARG A 192 -3.58 1.37 -3.90
CA ARG A 192 -3.21 -0.02 -3.62
C ARG A 192 -2.20 -0.16 -2.52
N ASP A 193 -1.26 0.76 -2.46
CA ASP A 193 -0.19 0.69 -1.49
C ASP A 193 0.31 2.08 -1.09
N VAL A 194 0.94 2.16 0.07
CA VAL A 194 1.51 3.38 0.65
C VAL A 194 2.79 3.05 1.39
N VAL A 195 3.82 3.86 1.20
CA VAL A 195 5.08 3.78 1.96
C VAL A 195 5.52 5.16 2.39
N VAL A 196 6.25 5.22 3.49
CA VAL A 196 6.75 6.48 4.08
C VAL A 196 8.27 6.49 4.01
N ASP A 197 8.81 7.58 3.47
CA ASP A 197 10.24 7.91 3.51
C ASP A 197 10.48 8.90 4.65
N GLU A 198 10.99 8.41 5.75
CA GLU A 198 11.26 9.22 6.95
C GLU A 198 12.40 10.20 6.74
N ILE A 199 13.41 9.80 5.96
CA ILE A 199 14.61 10.62 5.72
C ILE A 199 14.28 11.82 4.84
N GLY A 200 13.53 11.58 3.76
CA GLY A 200 13.11 12.63 2.83
C GLY A 200 11.87 13.41 3.28
N GLY A 201 11.12 12.88 4.24
CA GLY A 201 9.83 13.45 4.66
C GLY A 201 8.73 13.29 3.60
N TRP A 202 8.76 12.19 2.86
CA TRP A 202 7.82 11.92 1.78
C TRP A 202 6.89 10.76 2.11
N VAL A 203 5.70 10.80 1.55
CA VAL A 203 4.80 9.65 1.45
C VAL A 203 4.62 9.33 -0.04
N ALA A 204 4.76 8.08 -0.41
CA ALA A 204 4.49 7.64 -1.76
C ALA A 204 3.23 6.75 -1.77
N THR A 205 2.30 7.06 -2.66
CA THR A 205 1.08 6.27 -2.89
C THR A 205 1.04 5.80 -4.33
N VAL A 206 0.55 4.57 -4.52
CA VAL A 206 0.41 3.94 -5.84
C VAL A 206 -0.98 3.34 -6.00
N GLY A 207 -1.48 3.30 -7.22
CA GLY A 207 -2.85 2.89 -7.42
C GLY A 207 -3.22 2.44 -8.82
N ARG A 208 -4.52 2.43 -9.06
CA ARG A 208 -5.12 1.98 -10.31
C ARG A 208 -4.93 2.97 -11.46
N ASP A 209 -4.67 4.23 -11.16
CA ASP A 209 -4.42 5.29 -12.14
C ASP A 209 -3.05 5.21 -12.82
N GLU A 210 -2.25 4.15 -12.55
CA GLU A 210 -0.94 3.91 -13.15
C GLU A 210 0.14 4.92 -12.73
N GLU A 211 -0.19 5.80 -11.77
CA GLU A 211 0.68 6.85 -11.28
C GLU A 211 1.30 6.52 -9.91
N VAL A 212 2.50 7.05 -9.72
CA VAL A 212 3.18 7.09 -8.41
C VAL A 212 3.13 8.52 -7.91
N LYS A 213 2.35 8.79 -6.88
CA LYS A 213 2.21 10.13 -6.29
C LYS A 213 3.09 10.25 -5.06
N VAL A 214 3.87 11.32 -5.02
CA VAL A 214 4.78 11.65 -3.91
C VAL A 214 4.24 12.89 -3.21
N TRP A 215 4.02 12.78 -1.91
CA TRP A 215 3.41 13.78 -1.06
C TRP A 215 4.39 14.23 0.01
N ASN A 216 4.26 15.46 0.48
CA ASN A 216 4.95 15.90 1.70
C ASN A 216 4.27 15.28 2.93
N LYS A 217 5.04 14.55 3.77
CA LYS A 217 4.50 13.85 4.96
C LYS A 217 3.81 14.81 5.92
N GLY A 218 4.36 15.99 6.15
CA GLY A 218 3.85 16.93 7.16
C GLY A 218 2.68 17.78 6.70
N SER A 219 2.66 18.22 5.40
CA SER A 219 1.59 19.09 4.90
C SER A 219 0.49 18.35 4.13
N GLY A 220 0.76 17.13 3.66
CA GLY A 220 -0.16 16.40 2.79
C GLY A 220 -0.21 16.92 1.34
N ASP A 221 0.66 17.88 0.98
CA ASP A 221 0.68 18.45 -0.36
C ASP A 221 1.28 17.50 -1.38
N LEU A 222 0.67 17.40 -2.56
CA LEU A 222 1.23 16.65 -3.69
C LEU A 222 2.50 17.35 -4.21
N CYS A 223 3.62 16.67 -4.08
CA CYS A 223 4.90 17.18 -4.55
C CYS A 223 5.19 16.82 -5.99
N HIS A 224 4.91 15.60 -6.38
CA HIS A 224 5.15 15.13 -7.74
C HIS A 224 4.30 13.89 -8.06
N SER A 225 4.00 13.70 -9.36
CA SER A 225 3.43 12.46 -9.89
C SER A 225 4.32 11.91 -10.98
N TYR A 226 4.74 10.65 -10.83
CA TYR A 226 5.50 9.91 -11.83
C TYR A 226 4.55 9.05 -12.65
N SER A 227 4.61 9.19 -13.97
CA SER A 227 3.91 8.34 -14.93
C SER A 227 4.90 7.38 -15.59
N GLY A 228 4.46 6.18 -15.90
CA GLY A 228 5.30 5.22 -16.60
C GLY A 228 4.78 3.80 -16.63
N HIS A 229 4.02 3.35 -15.64
CA HIS A 229 3.27 2.11 -15.75
C HIS A 229 2.14 2.26 -16.78
N TYR A 230 1.73 1.15 -17.37
CA TYR A 230 0.66 1.09 -18.39
C TYR A 230 -0.57 0.34 -17.89
N GLU A 231 -0.53 -0.11 -16.65
CA GLU A 231 -1.58 -0.84 -15.96
C GLU A 231 -1.44 -0.58 -14.46
N GLU A 232 -2.46 -0.97 -13.70
CA GLU A 232 -2.54 -0.80 -12.26
C GLU A 232 -1.25 -1.18 -11.51
N ILE A 233 -0.78 -0.31 -10.65
CA ILE A 233 0.34 -0.57 -9.75
C ILE A 233 -0.20 -1.30 -8.52
N THR A 234 0.31 -2.49 -8.25
CA THR A 234 -0.20 -3.37 -7.20
C THR A 234 0.56 -3.29 -5.88
N GLY A 235 1.74 -2.72 -5.89
CA GLY A 235 2.53 -2.57 -4.67
C GLY A 235 3.79 -1.75 -4.89
N CYS A 236 4.34 -1.25 -3.79
CA CYS A 236 5.57 -0.48 -3.78
C CYS A 236 6.42 -0.80 -2.55
N VAL A 237 7.72 -0.58 -2.67
CA VAL A 237 8.67 -0.75 -1.57
C VAL A 237 9.75 0.30 -1.65
N LEU A 238 10.11 0.85 -0.50
CA LEU A 238 11.20 1.79 -0.37
C LEU A 238 12.52 1.04 -0.13
N LEU A 239 13.55 1.37 -0.91
CA LEU A 239 14.90 0.87 -0.75
C LEU A 239 15.82 2.01 -0.32
N ASP A 240 16.55 1.79 0.78
CA ASP A 240 17.57 2.73 1.31
C ASP A 240 17.09 4.18 1.50
N GLY A 241 15.78 4.39 1.71
CA GLY A 241 15.18 5.70 1.95
C GLY A 241 15.16 6.69 0.76
N GLU A 242 15.70 6.31 -0.40
CA GLU A 242 15.82 7.23 -1.55
C GLU A 242 15.27 6.66 -2.86
N VAL A 243 15.03 5.36 -2.90
CA VAL A 243 14.61 4.67 -4.12
C VAL A 243 13.29 3.94 -3.87
N LEU A 244 12.26 4.35 -4.56
CA LEU A 244 11.00 3.64 -4.60
C LEU A 244 11.03 2.62 -5.74
N VAL A 245 10.62 1.40 -5.46
CA VAL A 245 10.39 0.35 -6.47
C VAL A 245 8.93 0.00 -6.48
N THR A 246 8.32 -0.01 -7.66
CA THR A 246 6.92 -0.34 -7.87
C THR A 246 6.76 -1.55 -8.76
N ALA A 247 5.69 -2.31 -8.53
CA ALA A 247 5.29 -3.46 -9.34
C ALA A 247 3.87 -3.23 -9.89
N GLY A 248 3.67 -3.46 -11.18
CA GLY A 248 2.37 -3.29 -11.84
C GLY A 248 1.86 -4.57 -12.50
N ILE A 249 0.58 -4.59 -12.85
CA ILE A 249 -0.06 -5.64 -13.65
C ILE A 249 0.54 -5.69 -15.07
N ASP A 250 1.13 -4.58 -15.53
CA ASP A 250 1.90 -4.48 -16.79
C ASP A 250 3.13 -5.40 -16.83
N CYS A 251 3.32 -6.24 -15.81
CA CYS A 251 4.44 -7.17 -15.66
C CYS A 251 5.81 -6.48 -15.56
N THR A 252 5.85 -5.21 -15.18
CA THR A 252 7.10 -4.45 -15.01
C THR A 252 7.39 -4.12 -13.56
N LEU A 253 8.68 -4.03 -13.25
CA LEU A 253 9.20 -3.37 -12.05
C LEU A 253 9.85 -2.06 -12.46
N ARG A 254 9.51 -0.98 -11.77
CA ARG A 254 10.07 0.35 -12.04
C ARG A 254 10.73 0.94 -10.81
N ARG A 255 11.71 1.79 -11.05
CA ARG A 255 12.47 2.49 -10.01
C ARG A 255 12.28 3.99 -10.17
N TRP A 256 12.02 4.66 -9.04
CA TRP A 256 11.80 6.10 -8.97
C TRP A 256 12.73 6.67 -7.91
N SER A 257 13.31 7.82 -8.19
CA SER A 257 14.14 8.52 -7.20
C SER A 257 13.27 9.40 -6.31
N LEU A 258 13.40 9.25 -5.00
CA LEU A 258 12.78 10.14 -4.00
C LEU A 258 13.75 11.22 -3.50
N LYS A 259 14.93 11.35 -4.12
CA LYS A 259 15.86 12.42 -3.75
C LYS A 259 15.22 13.80 -3.99
N PRO A 260 15.32 14.73 -3.02
CA PRO A 260 14.69 16.04 -3.14
C PRO A 260 15.09 16.79 -4.41
N MET A 261 16.35 16.66 -4.84
CA MET A 261 16.85 17.27 -6.07
C MET A 261 16.20 16.68 -7.33
N ASP A 262 15.99 15.35 -7.36
CA ASP A 262 15.40 14.67 -8.51
C ASP A 262 13.91 14.97 -8.60
N ILE A 263 13.20 14.99 -7.48
CA ILE A 263 11.79 15.42 -7.40
C ILE A 263 11.65 16.87 -7.87
N ALA A 264 12.53 17.78 -7.43
CA ALA A 264 12.51 19.18 -7.84
C ALA A 264 12.80 19.35 -9.33
N ASN A 265 13.72 18.57 -9.90
CA ASN A 265 14.03 18.58 -11.32
C ASN A 265 12.87 18.01 -12.16
N ALA A 266 12.32 16.87 -11.77
CA ALA A 266 11.16 16.27 -12.44
C ALA A 266 9.97 17.23 -12.47
N ARG A 267 9.72 17.95 -11.37
CA ARG A 267 8.68 18.98 -11.29
C ARG A 267 8.92 20.15 -12.27
N LYS A 268 10.16 20.58 -12.45
CA LYS A 268 10.51 21.61 -13.44
C LYS A 268 10.27 21.15 -14.87
N GLU A 269 10.70 19.93 -15.20
CA GLU A 269 10.50 19.35 -16.54
C GLU A 269 9.02 19.22 -16.91
N VAL A 270 8.16 18.82 -15.98
CA VAL A 270 6.70 18.77 -16.20
C VAL A 270 6.15 20.17 -16.44
N GLY A 271 6.55 21.17 -15.65
CA GLY A 271 6.14 22.56 -15.83
C GLY A 271 6.59 23.14 -17.17
N GLU A 272 7.80 22.82 -17.62
CA GLU A 272 8.31 23.25 -18.94
C GLU A 272 7.55 22.58 -20.10
N ARG A 273 7.25 21.27 -20.01
CA ARG A 273 6.44 20.56 -21.02
C ARG A 273 5.03 21.12 -21.13
N GLN A 274 4.38 21.43 -20.00
CA GLN A 274 3.06 22.06 -19.98
C GLN A 274 3.09 23.45 -20.62
N ASN A 275 4.09 24.26 -20.31
CA ASN A 275 4.27 25.59 -20.93
C ASN A 275 4.53 25.52 -22.44
N VAL A 276 5.29 24.53 -22.92
CA VAL A 276 5.51 24.31 -24.35
C VAL A 276 4.20 23.86 -25.03
N SER A 277 3.43 22.97 -24.38
CA SER A 277 2.14 22.50 -24.89
C SER A 277 1.11 23.64 -24.98
N LEU A 278 1.05 24.53 -23.99
CA LEU A 278 0.19 25.71 -24.00
C LEU A 278 0.57 26.68 -25.14
N ARG A 279 1.85 26.97 -25.32
CA ARG A 279 2.33 27.84 -26.41
C ARG A 279 2.06 27.24 -27.79
N THR A 280 2.16 25.92 -27.95
CA THR A 280 1.82 25.24 -29.21
C THR A 280 0.32 25.22 -29.47
N SER A 281 -0.52 25.15 -28.43
CA SER A 281 -1.97 25.24 -28.59
C SER A 281 -2.42 26.66 -28.90
N GLU A 282 -1.81 27.69 -28.32
CA GLU A 282 -2.08 29.10 -28.65
C GLU A 282 -1.67 29.42 -30.08
N HIS A 283 -0.51 28.98 -30.54
CA HIS A 283 -0.09 29.13 -31.95
C HIS A 283 -0.98 28.36 -32.93
N ARG A 284 -1.57 27.25 -32.53
CA ARG A 284 -2.47 26.45 -33.36
C ARG A 284 -3.87 27.09 -33.45
N THR A 285 -4.31 27.78 -32.39
CA THR A 285 -5.56 28.57 -32.40
C THR A 285 -5.40 29.86 -33.23
N GLU A 286 -4.23 30.51 -33.18
CA GLU A 286 -3.95 31.67 -34.02
C GLU A 286 -3.84 31.33 -35.52
N GLN A 287 -3.41 30.11 -35.87
CA GLN A 287 -3.35 29.62 -37.26
C GLN A 287 -4.66 29.01 -37.76
N SER A 288 -5.64 28.78 -36.92
CA SER A 288 -6.93 28.18 -37.30
C SER A 288 -8.08 29.21 -37.43
N THR A 289 -7.85 30.48 -37.19
CA THR A 289 -8.80 31.54 -37.55
C THR A 289 -8.57 31.87 -39.01
N LEU A 290 -9.55 31.51 -39.84
CA LEU A 290 -9.64 31.95 -41.23
C LEU A 290 -9.45 33.45 -41.28
N THR A 291 -8.70 33.93 -42.26
CA THR A 291 -8.61 35.36 -42.52
C THR A 291 -9.99 35.87 -42.98
N LEU A 292 -10.25 37.13 -42.78
CA LEU A 292 -11.51 37.76 -43.25
C LEU A 292 -11.80 37.57 -44.75
N GLU A 293 -10.74 37.30 -45.54
CA GLU A 293 -10.87 36.95 -46.98
C GLU A 293 -11.32 35.49 -47.16
N GLU A 294 -10.74 34.56 -46.41
CA GLU A 294 -11.13 33.13 -46.46
C GLU A 294 -12.54 32.89 -45.91
N GLU A 295 -12.97 33.67 -44.91
CA GLU A 295 -14.36 33.64 -44.43
C GLU A 295 -15.35 34.15 -45.47
N ARG A 296 -14.96 35.16 -46.25
CA ARG A 296 -15.79 35.66 -47.36
C ARG A 296 -15.89 34.69 -48.52
N GLU A 297 -14.77 34.07 -48.91
CA GLU A 297 -14.79 33.04 -49.97
C GLU A 297 -15.60 31.83 -49.57
N LEU A 298 -15.57 31.42 -48.30
CA LEU A 298 -16.39 30.33 -47.78
C LEU A 298 -17.87 30.70 -47.73
N ALA A 299 -18.19 31.95 -47.40
CA ALA A 299 -19.59 32.45 -47.41
C ALA A 299 -20.16 32.52 -48.86
N GLU A 300 -19.37 32.98 -49.82
CA GLU A 300 -19.79 32.99 -51.25
C GLU A 300 -19.99 31.57 -51.82
N LEU A 301 -19.17 30.60 -51.40
CA LEU A 301 -19.33 29.18 -51.80
C LEU A 301 -20.56 28.50 -51.20
N MET A 302 -21.07 28.99 -50.06
CA MET A 302 -22.28 28.45 -49.41
C MET A 302 -23.59 29.12 -49.86
N GLU A 303 -23.53 30.24 -50.61
CA GLU A 303 -24.73 30.89 -51.21
C GLU A 303 -25.09 30.34 -52.59
N ASP A 304 -24.23 29.54 -53.22
CA ASP A 304 -24.43 28.98 -54.58
C ASP A 304 -24.97 27.51 -54.59
N GLU A 305 -25.41 26.96 -53.45
CA GLU A 305 -26.19 25.71 -53.35
C GLU A 305 -27.63 26.00 -52.88
#